data_0a8c802b2998fd2225608fe2cc4cc61b
#
_entry.id   0a8c802b2998fd2225608fe2cc4cc61b
#
_cell.length_a   1.000
_cell.length_b   1.000
_cell.length_c   1.000
_cell.angle_alpha   90.00
_cell.angle_beta   90.00
_cell.angle_gamma   90.00
#
_symmetry.space_group_name_H-M   'P 1'
#
loop_
_entity.id
_entity.type
_entity.pdbx_description
1 polymer ?
#
loop_
_entity_poly.entity_id
_entity_poly.type
_entity_poly.pdbx_seq_one_letter_code
_entity_poly.pdbx_strand_id
1 'polypeptide(L)'
;MKNSFFRYLFLVAVLLSYTSVEAQQKAKDQSAEQQSHLLKPLDIAACMSWKRVESPDISPTGRWVTYRIAPMEYNSDDKESKILHLFDSRTRKEIVLPDVEQIQYYDADRAVYYEQADTAGNMKTILMSLPSGVKTEWTYKESFHPVEGVPYSVSVSNVPEDTVNHIPSFDRLVVRHLKTGTAFQIDSIGYYTLYNQNRSILFIRKQAKGNALCYGPLVGPYRTIYQSSVKKGLSSFSLDKERLTGEFTVKDSLWYNFSLKNNTCDLVFDRKEIVIPAGMELVRASLSSSQKFLTMELRPYQEKVNKDKKEEEIKPDKSFELELWTWDEYEVPTLQTRSRYSHPQYSKYIYDITSQKLTEVAPGHADLLEPDRAEEIHYVLYTDETPYRAQKDWLNEMPFDIYSVNVHTGEKQLVGRLPRLTKRARSC
;
A
#
# COMPACT_ATOMS: atom_id res chain seq x y z
N MET A 1 -44.66 -46.01 -63.93
CA MET A 1 -43.94 -44.79 -64.45
C MET A 1 -43.69 -43.62 -63.42
N LYS A 2 -44.29 -43.61 -62.24
CA LYS A 2 -44.10 -42.54 -61.26
C LYS A 2 -42.76 -42.56 -60.46
N ASN A 3 -42.19 -43.77 -60.29
CA ASN A 3 -40.96 -43.86 -59.49
C ASN A 3 -39.66 -43.52 -60.22
N SER A 4 -39.65 -43.46 -61.52
CA SER A 4 -38.44 -43.10 -62.30
C SER A 4 -38.20 -41.55 -62.32
N PHE A 5 -39.31 -40.80 -62.39
CA PHE A 5 -39.26 -39.33 -62.40
C PHE A 5 -38.68 -38.71 -61.13
N PHE A 6 -39.06 -39.28 -59.97
CA PHE A 6 -38.57 -38.86 -58.67
C PHE A 6 -37.06 -39.13 -58.48
N ARG A 7 -36.59 -40.25 -59.04
CA ARG A 7 -35.11 -40.55 -58.99
C ARG A 7 -34.30 -39.61 -59.85
N TYR A 8 -34.79 -39.18 -61.00
CA TYR A 8 -34.12 -38.19 -61.86
C TYR A 8 -34.11 -36.80 -61.24
N LEU A 9 -35.26 -36.42 -60.61
CA LEU A 9 -35.32 -35.12 -59.91
C LEU A 9 -34.40 -35.04 -58.70
N PHE A 10 -34.22 -36.12 -57.97
CA PHE A 10 -33.28 -36.19 -56.85
C PHE A 10 -31.82 -36.16 -57.30
N LEU A 11 -31.48 -36.82 -58.40
CA LEU A 11 -30.15 -36.82 -59.01
C LEU A 11 -29.76 -35.41 -59.53
N VAL A 12 -30.71 -34.71 -60.15
CA VAL A 12 -30.50 -33.33 -60.61
C VAL A 12 -30.35 -32.36 -59.46
N ALA A 13 -31.11 -32.54 -58.35
CA ALA A 13 -31.00 -31.72 -57.16
C ALA A 13 -29.66 -31.93 -56.43
N VAL A 14 -29.17 -33.17 -56.39
CA VAL A 14 -27.83 -33.48 -55.82
C VAL A 14 -26.70 -32.93 -56.70
N LEU A 15 -26.80 -33.01 -58.02
CA LEU A 15 -25.85 -32.42 -58.94
C LEU A 15 -25.80 -30.88 -58.87
N LEU A 16 -26.96 -30.21 -58.73
CA LEU A 16 -27.08 -28.78 -58.54
C LEU A 16 -26.50 -28.33 -57.17
N SER A 17 -26.69 -29.14 -56.11
CA SER A 17 -26.07 -28.83 -54.81
C SER A 17 -24.54 -28.98 -54.83
N TYR A 18 -23.99 -29.96 -55.55
CA TYR A 18 -22.55 -30.13 -55.71
C TYR A 18 -21.91 -28.99 -56.49
N THR A 19 -22.53 -28.51 -57.57
CA THR A 19 -21.98 -27.37 -58.33
C THR A 19 -22.04 -26.05 -57.55
N SER A 20 -23.03 -25.89 -56.66
CA SER A 20 -23.11 -24.70 -55.81
C SER A 20 -22.06 -24.69 -54.68
N VAL A 21 -21.69 -25.86 -54.15
CA VAL A 21 -20.65 -25.99 -53.12
C VAL A 21 -19.27 -25.71 -53.75
N GLU A 22 -18.97 -26.27 -54.95
CA GLU A 22 -17.70 -25.95 -55.63
C GLU A 22 -17.60 -24.48 -56.04
N ALA A 23 -18.70 -23.86 -56.48
CA ALA A 23 -18.69 -22.44 -56.82
C ALA A 23 -18.46 -21.52 -55.59
N GLN A 24 -19.05 -21.92 -54.41
CA GLN A 24 -18.81 -21.21 -53.15
C GLN A 24 -17.38 -21.41 -52.63
N GLN A 25 -16.79 -22.60 -52.86
CA GLN A 25 -15.42 -22.87 -52.46
C GLN A 25 -14.44 -22.10 -53.32
N LYS A 26 -14.62 -22.11 -54.66
CA LYS A 26 -13.82 -21.27 -55.57
C LYS A 26 -13.96 -19.77 -55.33
N ALA A 27 -15.14 -19.28 -54.98
CA ALA A 27 -15.35 -17.88 -54.62
C ALA A 27 -14.64 -17.50 -53.29
N LYS A 28 -14.62 -18.42 -52.28
CA LYS A 28 -13.84 -18.25 -51.06
C LYS A 28 -12.33 -18.25 -51.29
N ASP A 29 -11.85 -19.17 -52.11
CA ASP A 29 -10.41 -19.27 -52.46
C ASP A 29 -9.93 -18.07 -53.25
N GLN A 30 -10.74 -17.57 -54.24
CA GLN A 30 -10.46 -16.34 -54.95
C GLN A 30 -10.48 -15.09 -54.09
N SER A 31 -11.41 -15.03 -53.08
CA SER A 31 -11.43 -13.91 -52.15
C SER A 31 -10.26 -13.95 -51.14
N ALA A 32 -9.80 -15.14 -50.78
CA ALA A 32 -8.64 -15.32 -49.93
C ALA A 32 -7.33 -14.98 -50.70
N GLU A 33 -7.22 -15.38 -52.00
CA GLU A 33 -6.09 -15.00 -52.85
C GLU A 33 -6.07 -13.49 -53.13
N GLN A 34 -7.21 -12.86 -53.39
CA GLN A 34 -7.30 -11.41 -53.56
C GLN A 34 -6.97 -10.64 -52.27
N GLN A 35 -7.34 -11.16 -51.12
CA GLN A 35 -6.95 -10.57 -49.85
C GLN A 35 -5.45 -10.76 -49.54
N SER A 36 -4.85 -11.89 -49.94
CA SER A 36 -3.40 -12.11 -49.76
C SER A 36 -2.54 -11.17 -50.59
N HIS A 37 -3.02 -10.74 -51.77
CA HIS A 37 -2.34 -9.76 -52.62
C HIS A 37 -2.46 -8.31 -52.13
N LEU A 38 -3.39 -8.03 -51.19
CA LEU A 38 -3.55 -6.70 -50.56
C LEU A 38 -2.72 -6.50 -49.29
N LEU A 39 -2.17 -7.58 -48.74
CA LEU A 39 -1.31 -7.50 -47.57
C LEU A 39 0.09 -7.03 -48.00
N LYS A 40 0.44 -5.84 -47.59
CA LYS A 40 1.79 -5.30 -47.79
C LYS A 40 2.81 -6.23 -47.10
N PRO A 41 3.87 -6.66 -47.79
CA PRO A 41 4.89 -7.48 -47.14
C PRO A 41 5.47 -6.75 -45.94
N LEU A 42 5.69 -7.50 -44.85
CA LEU A 42 6.39 -7.00 -43.68
C LEU A 42 7.84 -6.66 -44.08
N ASP A 43 8.13 -5.39 -44.11
CA ASP A 43 9.48 -4.88 -44.27
C ASP A 43 9.96 -4.22 -42.97
N ILE A 44 11.23 -3.86 -42.87
CA ILE A 44 11.81 -3.23 -41.69
C ILE A 44 11.08 -1.91 -41.37
N ALA A 45 10.70 -1.15 -42.42
CA ALA A 45 9.98 0.12 -42.22
C ALA A 45 8.58 -0.11 -41.61
N ALA A 46 7.88 -1.18 -42.02
CA ALA A 46 6.62 -1.58 -41.43
C ALA A 46 6.80 -1.98 -39.96
N CYS A 47 7.84 -2.74 -39.63
CA CYS A 47 8.15 -3.11 -38.25
C CYS A 47 8.50 -1.89 -37.39
N MET A 48 9.26 -0.95 -37.93
CA MET A 48 9.61 0.30 -37.21
C MET A 48 8.41 1.21 -36.98
N SER A 49 7.36 1.09 -37.78
CA SER A 49 6.12 1.84 -37.60
C SER A 49 5.17 1.25 -36.53
N TRP A 50 5.50 0.05 -36.02
CA TRP A 50 4.66 -0.57 -35.01
C TRP A 50 4.67 0.19 -33.69
N LYS A 51 3.53 0.19 -33.07
CA LYS A 51 3.32 0.82 -31.77
C LYS A 51 2.94 -0.25 -30.76
N ARG A 52 3.29 -0.02 -29.52
CA ARG A 52 2.92 -0.86 -28.39
C ARG A 52 1.99 -0.12 -27.45
N VAL A 53 1.15 -0.86 -26.77
CA VAL A 53 0.33 -0.34 -25.68
C VAL A 53 1.17 -0.38 -24.41
N GLU A 54 1.29 0.76 -23.73
CA GLU A 54 2.00 0.92 -22.47
C GLU A 54 1.06 1.26 -21.32
N SER A 55 1.42 0.82 -20.14
CA SER A 55 0.75 1.13 -18.88
C SER A 55 -0.77 0.98 -18.94
N PRO A 56 -1.31 -0.16 -19.44
CA PRO A 56 -2.74 -0.38 -19.45
C PRO A 56 -3.24 -0.53 -18.00
N ASP A 57 -4.33 0.16 -17.67
CA ASP A 57 -5.01 0.05 -16.39
C ASP A 57 -6.52 0.00 -16.59
N ILE A 58 -7.23 -0.68 -15.70
CA ILE A 58 -8.68 -0.87 -15.77
C ILE A 58 -9.31 -0.24 -14.54
N SER A 59 -10.36 0.54 -14.79
CA SER A 59 -11.13 1.16 -13.71
C SER A 59 -11.74 0.14 -12.74
N PRO A 60 -12.00 0.51 -11.49
CA PRO A 60 -12.62 -0.37 -10.49
C PRO A 60 -13.91 -1.06 -10.94
N THR A 61 -14.73 -0.42 -11.78
CA THR A 61 -15.96 -1.04 -12.32
C THR A 61 -15.75 -1.88 -13.58
N GLY A 62 -14.52 -1.88 -14.14
CA GLY A 62 -14.19 -2.59 -15.39
C GLY A 62 -14.74 -1.92 -16.66
N ARG A 63 -15.31 -0.71 -16.55
CA ARG A 63 -15.88 0.00 -17.70
C ARG A 63 -14.83 0.75 -18.50
N TRP A 64 -13.92 1.43 -17.85
CA TRP A 64 -12.93 2.29 -18.48
C TRP A 64 -11.57 1.63 -18.50
N VAL A 65 -10.85 1.83 -19.60
CA VAL A 65 -9.47 1.36 -19.77
C VAL A 65 -8.60 2.55 -20.10
N THR A 66 -7.53 2.75 -19.37
CA THR A 66 -6.50 3.72 -19.71
C THR A 66 -5.30 3.01 -20.33
N TYR A 67 -4.67 3.66 -21.27
CA TYR A 67 -3.43 3.19 -21.89
C TYR A 67 -2.69 4.32 -22.61
N ARG A 68 -1.45 4.07 -22.96
CA ARG A 68 -0.64 4.90 -23.84
C ARG A 68 -0.26 4.13 -25.07
N ILE A 69 0.01 4.84 -26.13
CA ILE A 69 0.56 4.27 -27.37
C ILE A 69 1.97 4.82 -27.53
N ALA A 70 2.96 3.93 -27.57
CA ALA A 70 4.35 4.29 -27.76
C ALA A 70 4.95 3.56 -28.96
N PRO A 71 5.98 4.12 -29.62
CA PRO A 71 6.74 3.41 -30.64
C PRO A 71 7.41 2.16 -30.04
N MET A 72 7.74 1.19 -30.89
CA MET A 72 8.47 -0.01 -30.43
C MET A 72 9.85 0.33 -29.88
N GLU A 73 10.54 1.30 -30.46
CA GLU A 73 11.78 1.84 -29.93
C GLU A 73 11.45 2.93 -28.89
N TYR A 74 12.02 2.78 -27.70
CA TYR A 74 11.84 3.76 -26.64
C TYR A 74 12.53 5.07 -26.99
N ASN A 75 11.75 6.14 -27.08
CA ASN A 75 12.26 7.51 -27.18
C ASN A 75 11.54 8.36 -26.13
N SER A 76 12.26 8.84 -25.13
CA SER A 76 11.72 9.68 -24.04
C SER A 76 11.09 11.00 -24.54
N ASP A 77 11.47 11.45 -25.74
CA ASP A 77 11.01 12.71 -26.30
C ASP A 77 9.80 12.57 -27.23
N ASP A 78 9.29 11.32 -27.39
CA ASP A 78 8.12 11.08 -28.21
C ASP A 78 6.86 11.68 -27.58
N LYS A 79 6.28 12.65 -28.29
CA LYS A 79 5.07 13.33 -27.85
C LYS A 79 3.85 12.42 -27.80
N GLU A 80 3.78 11.38 -28.65
CA GLU A 80 2.67 10.44 -28.65
C GLU A 80 2.66 9.58 -27.38
N SER A 81 3.82 9.23 -26.84
CA SER A 81 3.91 8.48 -25.58
C SER A 81 3.42 9.26 -24.35
N LYS A 82 3.30 10.59 -24.47
CA LYS A 82 2.77 11.47 -23.40
C LYS A 82 1.24 11.59 -23.44
N ILE A 83 0.59 10.99 -24.43
CA ILE A 83 -0.87 11.02 -24.56
C ILE A 83 -1.47 9.86 -23.79
N LEU A 84 -2.33 10.15 -22.83
CA LEU A 84 -3.13 9.16 -22.12
C LEU A 84 -4.47 8.97 -22.83
N HIS A 85 -4.79 7.75 -23.18
CA HIS A 85 -6.05 7.35 -23.79
C HIS A 85 -6.99 6.78 -22.71
N LEU A 86 -8.23 7.23 -22.68
CA LEU A 86 -9.29 6.74 -21.79
C LEU A 86 -10.42 6.17 -22.64
N PHE A 87 -10.54 4.84 -22.67
CA PHE A 87 -11.47 4.11 -23.52
C PHE A 87 -12.67 3.60 -22.74
N ASP A 88 -13.88 3.87 -23.21
CA ASP A 88 -15.14 3.33 -22.66
C ASP A 88 -15.46 1.98 -23.35
N SER A 89 -15.31 0.89 -22.64
CA SER A 89 -15.55 -0.47 -23.14
C SER A 89 -17.00 -0.71 -23.59
N ARG A 90 -17.99 0.06 -23.05
CA ARG A 90 -19.41 -0.07 -23.40
C ARG A 90 -19.77 0.66 -24.67
N THR A 91 -19.33 1.91 -24.79
CA THR A 91 -19.66 2.77 -25.94
C THR A 91 -18.64 2.70 -27.06
N ARG A 92 -17.46 2.11 -26.79
CA ARG A 92 -16.28 2.05 -27.67
C ARG A 92 -15.78 3.45 -28.07
N LYS A 93 -16.06 4.45 -27.25
CA LYS A 93 -15.57 5.82 -27.44
C LYS A 93 -14.28 6.02 -26.64
N GLU A 94 -13.46 6.89 -27.14
CA GLU A 94 -12.19 7.25 -26.56
C GLU A 94 -12.14 8.74 -26.23
N ILE A 95 -11.52 9.06 -25.10
CA ILE A 95 -11.18 10.41 -24.67
C ILE A 95 -9.66 10.48 -24.65
N VAL A 96 -9.09 11.45 -25.32
CA VAL A 96 -7.64 11.65 -25.42
C VAL A 96 -7.22 12.77 -24.49
N LEU A 97 -6.25 12.51 -23.63
CA LEU A 97 -5.74 13.41 -22.60
C LEU A 97 -4.25 13.67 -22.83
N PRO A 98 -3.88 14.75 -23.56
CA PRO A 98 -2.50 15.10 -23.78
C PRO A 98 -1.82 15.59 -22.49
N ASP A 99 -0.54 15.28 -22.34
CA ASP A 99 0.31 15.72 -21.23
C ASP A 99 -0.25 15.39 -19.82
N VAL A 100 -0.97 14.27 -19.71
CA VAL A 100 -1.48 13.74 -18.45
C VAL A 100 -0.67 12.51 -18.07
N GLU A 101 0.00 12.55 -16.93
CA GLU A 101 0.83 11.41 -16.49
C GLU A 101 -0.03 10.24 -16.00
N GLN A 102 -1.03 10.52 -15.18
CA GLN A 102 -1.95 9.51 -14.65
C GLN A 102 -3.29 10.13 -14.29
N ILE A 103 -4.31 9.29 -14.24
CA ILE A 103 -5.63 9.67 -13.74
C ILE A 103 -5.98 8.83 -12.50
N GLN A 104 -6.88 9.34 -11.70
CA GLN A 104 -7.49 8.57 -10.62
C GLN A 104 -9.01 8.57 -10.79
N TYR A 105 -9.59 7.38 -10.65
CA TYR A 105 -11.04 7.22 -10.75
C TYR A 105 -11.73 7.68 -9.48
N TYR A 106 -12.90 8.25 -9.62
CA TYR A 106 -13.69 8.78 -8.52
C TYR A 106 -15.18 8.47 -8.74
N ASP A 107 -15.92 8.31 -7.63
CA ASP A 107 -17.38 8.11 -7.61
C ASP A 107 -17.84 6.92 -8.48
N ALA A 108 -17.28 5.74 -8.21
CA ALA A 108 -17.54 4.50 -8.96
C ALA A 108 -17.42 4.70 -10.48
N ASP A 109 -16.31 5.30 -10.91
CA ASP A 109 -15.96 5.60 -12.32
C ASP A 109 -16.89 6.59 -13.01
N ARG A 110 -17.65 7.39 -12.27
CA ARG A 110 -18.45 8.49 -12.85
C ARG A 110 -17.64 9.73 -13.12
N ALA A 111 -16.45 9.83 -12.57
CA ALA A 111 -15.50 10.90 -12.82
C ALA A 111 -14.06 10.41 -12.72
N VAL A 112 -13.15 11.14 -13.33
CA VAL A 112 -11.71 11.02 -13.14
C VAL A 112 -11.14 12.37 -12.76
N TYR A 113 -10.08 12.37 -11.96
CA TYR A 113 -9.30 13.57 -11.73
C TYR A 113 -7.84 13.33 -12.08
N TYR A 114 -7.18 14.38 -12.52
CA TYR A 114 -5.80 14.38 -12.94
C TYR A 114 -5.19 15.78 -12.84
N GLU A 115 -3.87 15.82 -12.85
CA GLU A 115 -3.12 17.06 -12.90
C GLU A 115 -2.62 17.31 -14.33
N GLN A 116 -2.67 18.54 -14.77
CA GLN A 116 -2.19 18.98 -16.08
C GLN A 116 -1.55 20.35 -15.97
N ALA A 117 -0.40 20.54 -16.60
CA ALA A 117 0.22 21.87 -16.70
C ALA A 117 -0.56 22.76 -17.66
N ASP A 118 -0.73 24.02 -17.30
CA ASP A 118 -1.22 25.05 -18.23
C ASP A 118 -0.10 25.52 -19.16
N THR A 119 -0.44 26.40 -20.10
CA THR A 119 0.52 26.97 -21.06
C THR A 119 1.65 27.78 -20.41
N ALA A 120 1.46 28.21 -19.18
CA ALA A 120 2.45 28.94 -18.38
C ALA A 120 3.28 28.00 -17.45
N GLY A 121 3.00 26.69 -17.49
CA GLY A 121 3.67 25.69 -16.66
C GLY A 121 3.09 25.55 -15.25
N ASN A 122 1.98 26.21 -14.91
CA ASN A 122 1.34 26.04 -13.62
C ASN A 122 0.47 24.77 -13.63
N MET A 123 0.58 23.98 -12.57
CA MET A 123 -0.24 22.77 -12.43
C MET A 123 -1.69 23.12 -12.10
N LYS A 124 -2.59 22.54 -12.84
CA LYS A 124 -4.04 22.58 -12.60
C LYS A 124 -4.54 21.19 -12.28
N THR A 125 -5.44 21.09 -11.33
CA THR A 125 -6.19 19.86 -11.10
C THR A 125 -7.52 19.92 -11.84
N ILE A 126 -7.83 18.88 -12.57
CA ILE A 126 -9.03 18.76 -13.39
C ILE A 126 -9.84 17.57 -12.90
N LEU A 127 -11.11 17.82 -12.58
CA LEU A 127 -12.13 16.78 -12.38
C LEU A 127 -12.96 16.69 -13.64
N MET A 128 -12.95 15.54 -14.30
CA MET A 128 -13.71 15.29 -15.52
C MET A 128 -14.83 14.29 -15.25
N SER A 129 -16.06 14.68 -15.50
CA SER A 129 -17.22 13.78 -15.41
C SER A 129 -17.25 12.79 -16.56
N LEU A 130 -17.59 11.54 -16.29
CA LEU A 130 -17.68 10.46 -17.29
C LEU A 130 -19.13 10.00 -17.47
N PRO A 131 -19.56 9.68 -18.67
CA PRO A 131 -18.85 9.75 -19.97
C PRO A 131 -18.91 11.12 -20.65
N SER A 132 -19.50 12.15 -20.03
CA SER A 132 -19.80 13.44 -20.67
C SER A 132 -18.54 14.24 -21.07
N GLY A 133 -17.39 14.00 -20.41
CA GLY A 133 -16.18 14.76 -20.64
C GLY A 133 -16.19 16.18 -20.08
N VAL A 134 -17.25 16.56 -19.32
CA VAL A 134 -17.35 17.90 -18.71
C VAL A 134 -16.26 18.06 -17.66
N LYS A 135 -15.45 19.10 -17.81
CA LYS A 135 -14.30 19.39 -16.95
C LYS A 135 -14.64 20.53 -15.97
N THR A 136 -14.17 20.36 -14.74
CA THR A 136 -14.11 21.43 -13.73
C THR A 136 -12.63 21.58 -13.36
N GLU A 137 -12.10 22.78 -13.48
CA GLU A 137 -10.68 23.07 -13.28
C GLU A 137 -10.49 23.89 -12.00
N TRP A 138 -9.42 23.59 -11.27
CA TRP A 138 -8.99 24.36 -10.12
C TRP A 138 -7.49 24.64 -10.21
N THR A 139 -7.14 25.86 -9.91
CA THR A 139 -5.76 26.31 -9.81
C THR A 139 -5.47 26.55 -8.34
N TYR A 140 -5.05 25.52 -7.63
CA TYR A 140 -4.66 25.64 -6.23
C TYR A 140 -3.19 25.26 -6.05
N LYS A 141 -2.55 25.89 -5.07
CA LYS A 141 -1.18 25.50 -4.65
C LYS A 141 -1.15 24.20 -3.87
N GLU A 142 -2.31 23.66 -3.51
CA GLU A 142 -2.49 22.49 -2.67
C GLU A 142 -2.79 21.27 -3.54
N SER A 143 -2.23 20.14 -3.20
CA SER A 143 -2.59 18.86 -3.81
C SER A 143 -4.09 18.59 -3.64
N PHE A 144 -4.72 18.05 -4.68
CA PHE A 144 -6.15 17.84 -4.71
C PHE A 144 -6.47 16.35 -4.68
N HIS A 145 -7.12 15.89 -3.62
CA HIS A 145 -7.47 14.48 -3.45
C HIS A 145 -8.97 14.35 -3.18
N PRO A 146 -9.78 14.06 -4.21
CA PRO A 146 -11.20 13.74 -4.01
C PRO A 146 -11.35 12.53 -3.09
N VAL A 147 -12.34 12.61 -2.23
CA VAL A 147 -12.61 11.56 -1.25
C VAL A 147 -13.79 10.73 -1.71
N GLU A 148 -13.61 9.42 -1.84
CA GLU A 148 -14.65 8.49 -2.29
C GLU A 148 -15.90 8.57 -1.40
N GLY A 149 -17.08 8.61 -2.04
CA GLY A 149 -18.39 8.58 -1.37
C GLY A 149 -18.86 9.90 -0.77
N VAL A 150 -18.07 10.99 -0.87
CA VAL A 150 -18.44 12.33 -0.39
C VAL A 150 -18.09 13.39 -1.43
N PRO A 151 -18.84 14.51 -1.50
CA PRO A 151 -18.61 15.55 -2.50
C PRO A 151 -17.48 16.52 -2.09
N TYR A 152 -16.40 16.00 -1.50
CA TYR A 152 -15.29 16.80 -1.00
C TYR A 152 -13.95 16.28 -1.50
N SER A 153 -12.98 17.20 -1.64
CA SER A 153 -11.56 16.88 -1.67
C SER A 153 -10.93 17.23 -0.33
N VAL A 154 -9.90 16.50 0.04
CA VAL A 154 -9.12 16.74 1.26
C VAL A 154 -7.65 16.84 0.88
N SER A 155 -7.01 17.93 1.28
CA SER A 155 -5.59 18.16 1.06
C SER A 155 -4.92 18.71 2.30
N VAL A 156 -3.61 18.49 2.42
CA VAL A 156 -2.79 19.09 3.47
C VAL A 156 -1.81 20.03 2.83
N SER A 157 -1.78 21.26 3.30
CA SER A 157 -0.80 22.27 2.89
C SER A 157 0.03 22.73 4.08
N ASN A 158 1.31 22.97 3.86
CA ASN A 158 2.16 23.58 4.86
C ASN A 158 2.00 25.09 4.80
N VAL A 159 1.64 25.71 5.92
CA VAL A 159 1.64 27.16 6.10
C VAL A 159 3.00 27.56 6.62
N PRO A 160 3.78 28.37 5.88
CA PRO A 160 5.11 28.76 6.29
C PRO A 160 5.08 29.61 7.57
N GLU A 161 6.21 29.69 8.24
CA GLU A 161 6.40 30.53 9.40
C GLU A 161 6.16 32.00 9.08
N ASP A 162 5.35 32.66 9.90
CA ASP A 162 5.21 34.10 9.88
C ASP A 162 6.13 34.73 10.93
N THR A 163 7.29 35.18 10.48
CA THR A 163 8.32 35.78 11.35
C THR A 163 7.89 37.12 11.93
N VAL A 164 6.95 37.83 11.30
CA VAL A 164 6.45 39.14 11.76
C VAL A 164 5.52 38.96 12.96
N ASN A 165 4.64 37.97 12.90
CA ASN A 165 3.68 37.69 13.96
C ASN A 165 4.14 36.56 14.91
N HIS A 166 5.36 36.04 14.73
CA HIS A 166 5.90 34.92 15.51
C HIS A 166 5.04 33.66 15.50
N ILE A 167 4.37 33.38 14.35
CA ILE A 167 3.55 32.18 14.15
C ILE A 167 4.45 31.12 13.51
N PRO A 168 4.73 30.00 14.21
CA PRO A 168 5.53 28.92 13.63
C PRO A 168 4.82 28.27 12.45
N SER A 169 5.57 27.66 11.54
CA SER A 169 5.01 26.88 10.44
C SER A 169 4.09 25.75 10.96
N PHE A 170 3.00 25.51 10.27
CA PHE A 170 2.06 24.45 10.62
C PHE A 170 1.39 23.84 9.38
N ASP A 171 0.89 22.63 9.55
CA ASP A 171 0.13 21.96 8.52
C ASP A 171 -1.35 22.31 8.65
N ARG A 172 -1.97 22.61 7.50
CA ARG A 172 -3.38 22.97 7.37
C ARG A 172 -4.08 21.91 6.53
N LEU A 173 -5.15 21.32 7.05
CA LEU A 173 -6.05 20.50 6.27
C LEU A 173 -7.11 21.39 5.63
N VAL A 174 -7.26 21.26 4.31
CA VAL A 174 -8.26 21.95 3.52
C VAL A 174 -9.29 20.94 3.02
N VAL A 175 -10.53 21.09 3.43
CA VAL A 175 -11.67 20.30 2.94
C VAL A 175 -12.47 21.19 1.99
N ARG A 176 -12.49 20.82 0.71
CA ARG A 176 -13.10 21.62 -0.33
C ARG A 176 -14.28 20.91 -0.98
N HIS A 177 -15.41 21.57 -1.08
CA HIS A 177 -16.58 21.02 -1.75
C HIS A 177 -16.40 21.03 -3.27
N LEU A 178 -16.54 19.86 -3.92
CA LEU A 178 -16.20 19.65 -5.33
C LEU A 178 -17.05 20.48 -6.32
N LYS A 179 -18.31 20.79 -5.98
CA LYS A 179 -19.19 21.56 -6.87
C LYS A 179 -19.12 23.06 -6.63
N THR A 180 -19.06 23.49 -5.37
CA THR A 180 -19.13 24.92 -5.03
C THR A 180 -17.78 25.58 -4.88
N GLY A 181 -16.70 24.79 -4.72
CA GLY A 181 -15.37 25.28 -4.43
C GLY A 181 -15.19 25.81 -3.00
N THR A 182 -16.25 25.82 -2.19
CA THR A 182 -16.20 26.30 -0.80
C THR A 182 -15.20 25.48 0.00
N ALA A 183 -14.27 26.15 0.67
CA ALA A 183 -13.24 25.51 1.47
C ALA A 183 -13.49 25.67 2.96
N PHE A 184 -13.30 24.58 3.69
CA PHE A 184 -13.24 24.53 5.14
C PHE A 184 -11.82 24.18 5.56
N GLN A 185 -11.28 24.85 6.57
CA GLN A 185 -9.86 24.71 6.94
C GLN A 185 -9.72 24.28 8.41
N ILE A 186 -8.77 23.41 8.66
CA ILE A 186 -8.37 22.98 10.01
C ILE A 186 -6.87 23.26 10.17
N ASP A 187 -6.54 24.23 10.99
CA ASP A 187 -5.15 24.62 11.24
C ASP A 187 -4.46 23.72 12.27
N SER A 188 -3.14 23.65 12.15
CA SER A 188 -2.27 22.93 13.08
C SER A 188 -2.61 21.44 13.16
N ILE A 189 -2.93 20.83 12.03
CA ILE A 189 -3.23 19.41 11.98
C ILE A 189 -1.95 18.58 12.08
N GLY A 190 -2.06 17.45 12.76
CA GLY A 190 -1.06 16.39 12.74
C GLY A 190 -1.53 15.20 11.90
N TYR A 191 -1.42 14.01 12.47
CA TYR A 191 -1.95 12.80 11.84
C TYR A 191 -3.48 12.81 11.82
N TYR A 192 -4.09 12.32 10.73
CA TYR A 192 -5.55 12.21 10.60
C TYR A 192 -5.96 10.94 9.85
N THR A 193 -7.21 10.52 10.05
CA THR A 193 -7.86 9.47 9.27
C THR A 193 -9.33 9.81 9.04
N LEU A 194 -9.87 9.37 7.90
CA LEU A 194 -11.29 9.46 7.60
C LEU A 194 -11.99 8.16 7.96
N TYR A 195 -13.20 8.25 8.47
CA TYR A 195 -14.03 7.11 8.86
C TYR A 195 -15.51 7.37 8.57
N ASN A 196 -16.39 6.41 8.86
CA ASN A 196 -17.82 6.49 8.59
C ASN A 196 -18.09 6.82 7.11
N GLN A 197 -17.60 5.97 6.19
CA GLN A 197 -17.67 6.19 4.75
C GLN A 197 -17.11 7.57 4.34
N ASN A 198 -16.02 7.98 4.96
CA ASN A 198 -15.32 9.24 4.75
C ASN A 198 -16.11 10.53 5.09
N ARG A 199 -17.25 10.40 5.80
CA ARG A 199 -18.07 11.56 6.24
C ARG A 199 -17.57 12.19 7.52
N SER A 200 -16.68 11.51 8.23
CA SER A 200 -16.16 11.94 9.53
C SER A 200 -14.64 11.87 9.54
N ILE A 201 -14.03 12.69 10.37
CA ILE A 201 -12.58 12.78 10.53
C ILE A 201 -12.20 12.62 12.00
N LEU A 202 -11.12 11.87 12.24
CA LEU A 202 -10.37 11.82 13.49
C LEU A 202 -8.97 12.38 13.23
N PHE A 203 -8.51 13.32 14.05
CA PHE A 203 -7.24 13.98 13.82
C PHE A 203 -6.58 14.47 15.09
N ILE A 204 -5.27 14.63 15.04
CA ILE A 204 -4.48 15.29 16.08
C ILE A 204 -4.39 16.76 15.75
N ARG A 205 -4.80 17.62 16.68
CA ARG A 205 -4.56 19.06 16.63
C ARG A 205 -3.32 19.39 17.43
N LYS A 206 -2.31 19.95 16.77
CA LYS A 206 -1.07 20.41 17.41
C LYS A 206 -1.36 21.73 18.16
N GLN A 207 -0.99 21.84 19.42
CA GLN A 207 -1.21 23.02 20.23
C GLN A 207 0.05 23.35 21.07
N ALA A 208 0.19 24.60 21.49
CA ALA A 208 1.36 25.04 22.24
C ALA A 208 1.54 24.32 23.58
N LYS A 209 0.44 23.98 24.26
CA LYS A 209 0.44 23.31 25.60
C LYS A 209 0.36 21.80 25.54
N GLY A 210 0.14 21.21 24.35
CA GLY A 210 -0.01 19.77 24.19
C GLY A 210 -0.99 19.46 23.07
N ASN A 211 -0.82 18.28 22.43
CA ASN A 211 -1.65 17.90 21.30
C ASN A 211 -3.01 17.37 21.78
N ALA A 212 -4.04 17.63 21.01
CA ALA A 212 -5.40 17.14 21.27
C ALA A 212 -5.82 16.12 20.21
N LEU A 213 -6.51 15.06 20.61
CA LEU A 213 -7.21 14.15 19.72
C LEU A 213 -8.64 14.63 19.53
N CYS A 214 -8.97 15.00 18.29
CA CYS A 214 -10.24 15.59 17.93
C CYS A 214 -10.96 14.76 16.87
N TYR A 215 -12.29 14.73 16.92
CA TYR A 215 -13.11 14.01 15.95
C TYR A 215 -14.43 14.72 15.67
N GLY A 216 -15.06 14.40 14.57
CA GLY A 216 -16.36 14.96 14.19
C GLY A 216 -16.68 14.77 12.69
N PRO A 217 -17.74 15.41 12.21
CA PRO A 217 -18.05 15.49 10.77
C PRO A 217 -16.87 16.10 9.99
N LEU A 218 -16.74 15.73 8.73
CA LEU A 218 -15.62 16.21 7.88
C LEU A 218 -15.52 17.74 7.82
N VAL A 219 -16.63 18.45 7.88
CA VAL A 219 -16.71 19.92 7.86
C VAL A 219 -17.11 20.53 9.22
N GLY A 220 -16.86 19.82 10.34
CA GLY A 220 -17.13 20.29 11.71
C GLY A 220 -18.61 20.26 12.12
N PRO A 221 -18.94 20.53 13.37
CA PRO A 221 -18.05 20.89 14.46
C PRO A 221 -17.26 19.69 15.01
N TYR A 222 -16.12 19.96 15.67
CA TYR A 222 -15.26 18.91 16.24
C TYR A 222 -15.35 18.85 17.75
N ARG A 223 -15.22 17.61 18.27
CA ARG A 223 -15.13 17.32 19.70
C ARG A 223 -13.71 16.87 20.03
N THR A 224 -13.24 17.22 21.22
CA THR A 224 -11.98 16.73 21.77
C THR A 224 -12.26 15.54 22.65
N ILE A 225 -11.62 14.39 22.38
CA ILE A 225 -11.74 13.19 23.19
C ILE A 225 -10.58 13.04 24.17
N TYR A 226 -9.42 13.61 23.81
CA TYR A 226 -8.24 13.61 24.66
C TYR A 226 -7.44 14.90 24.48
N GLN A 227 -6.91 15.41 25.59
CA GLN A 227 -6.00 16.56 25.61
C GLN A 227 -4.73 16.18 26.35
N SER A 228 -3.60 16.16 25.65
CA SER A 228 -2.30 15.93 26.26
C SER A 228 -1.88 17.16 27.07
N SER A 229 -1.39 16.95 28.28
CA SER A 229 -0.72 17.99 29.07
C SER A 229 0.73 18.23 28.67
N VAL A 230 1.26 17.43 27.74
CA VAL A 230 2.66 17.39 27.34
C VAL A 230 2.83 17.80 25.90
N LYS A 231 3.71 18.76 25.65
CA LYS A 231 4.08 19.18 24.31
C LYS A 231 4.68 17.98 23.53
N LYS A 232 4.18 17.76 22.30
CA LYS A 232 4.59 16.64 21.42
C LYS A 232 4.37 15.24 22.03
N GLY A 233 3.48 15.08 23.01
CA GLY A 233 3.23 13.79 23.64
C GLY A 233 2.43 12.80 22.79
N LEU A 234 1.53 13.29 21.95
CA LEU A 234 0.66 12.51 21.06
C LEU A 234 1.05 12.81 19.61
N SER A 235 1.47 11.79 18.86
CA SER A 235 1.95 11.95 17.46
C SER A 235 1.12 11.16 16.44
N SER A 236 0.56 10.02 16.85
CA SER A 236 -0.21 9.13 15.99
C SER A 236 -1.26 8.37 16.82
N PHE A 237 -2.19 7.73 16.13
CA PHE A 237 -3.21 6.86 16.70
C PHE A 237 -3.56 5.74 15.70
N SER A 238 -4.14 4.67 16.21
CA SER A 238 -4.79 3.61 15.45
C SER A 238 -6.30 3.71 15.60
N LEU A 239 -7.08 3.42 14.57
CA LEU A 239 -8.56 3.43 14.61
C LEU A 239 -9.10 2.18 13.90
N ASP A 240 -9.85 1.36 14.62
CA ASP A 240 -10.75 0.37 14.05
C ASP A 240 -12.01 1.10 13.55
N LYS A 241 -12.14 1.21 12.22
CA LYS A 241 -13.22 1.98 11.57
C LYS A 241 -14.59 1.32 11.70
N GLU A 242 -14.64 0.00 11.95
CA GLU A 242 -15.88 -0.75 12.13
C GLU A 242 -16.42 -0.61 13.53
N ARG A 243 -15.56 -0.77 14.53
CA ARG A 243 -15.90 -0.69 15.95
C ARG A 243 -15.95 0.74 16.47
N LEU A 244 -15.33 1.68 15.78
CA LEU A 244 -15.12 3.08 16.19
C LEU A 244 -14.37 3.18 17.51
N THR A 245 -13.44 2.26 17.73
CA THR A 245 -12.52 2.23 18.87
C THR A 245 -11.09 2.34 18.36
N GLY A 246 -10.20 2.84 19.18
CA GLY A 246 -8.82 2.97 18.79
C GLY A 246 -7.89 3.13 19.98
N GLU A 247 -6.62 3.25 19.67
CA GLU A 247 -5.56 3.39 20.66
C GLU A 247 -4.52 4.42 20.23
N PHE A 248 -3.83 4.97 21.19
CA PHE A 248 -2.67 5.82 20.96
C PHE A 248 -1.71 5.80 22.16
N THR A 249 -0.48 6.21 21.89
CA THR A 249 0.55 6.35 22.93
C THR A 249 0.91 7.81 23.14
N VAL A 250 1.23 8.15 24.41
CA VAL A 250 1.73 9.45 24.80
C VAL A 250 3.13 9.29 25.37
N LYS A 251 4.10 10.01 24.82
CA LYS A 251 5.53 9.91 25.19
C LYS A 251 6.10 8.48 25.14
N ASP A 252 5.57 7.64 24.26
CA ASP A 252 5.97 6.24 24.12
C ASP A 252 5.88 5.42 25.46
N SER A 253 5.11 5.92 26.41
CA SER A 253 5.02 5.30 27.74
C SER A 253 3.58 5.07 28.23
N LEU A 254 2.65 5.93 27.87
CA LEU A 254 1.25 5.84 28.31
C LEU A 254 0.38 5.37 27.17
N TRP A 255 -0.29 4.24 27.31
CA TRP A 255 -1.22 3.70 26.34
C TRP A 255 -2.66 4.07 26.72
N TYR A 256 -3.37 4.64 25.76
CA TYR A 256 -4.76 5.02 25.89
C TYR A 256 -5.62 4.30 24.88
N ASN A 257 -6.80 3.88 25.32
CA ASN A 257 -7.86 3.47 24.43
C ASN A 257 -8.94 4.54 24.38
N PHE A 258 -9.57 4.65 23.22
CA PHE A 258 -10.70 5.54 23.06
C PHE A 258 -11.86 4.87 22.31
N SER A 259 -13.07 5.36 22.57
CA SER A 259 -14.27 4.98 21.84
C SER A 259 -14.98 6.23 21.33
N LEU A 260 -15.05 6.38 20.01
CA LEU A 260 -15.75 7.50 19.39
C LEU A 260 -17.26 7.39 19.59
N LYS A 261 -17.79 6.15 19.69
CA LYS A 261 -19.20 5.88 19.94
C LYS A 261 -19.63 6.33 21.33
N ASN A 262 -18.82 6.03 22.34
CA ASN A 262 -19.12 6.32 23.74
C ASN A 262 -18.53 7.65 24.21
N ASN A 263 -17.68 8.28 23.39
CA ASN A 263 -16.92 9.49 23.74
C ASN A 263 -16.07 9.29 25.00
N THR A 264 -15.40 8.14 25.13
CA THR A 264 -14.53 7.79 26.25
C THR A 264 -13.08 7.69 25.81
N CYS A 265 -12.18 8.00 26.73
CA CYS A 265 -10.75 7.83 26.55
C CYS A 265 -10.12 7.46 27.90
N ASP A 266 -9.62 6.24 27.98
CA ASP A 266 -9.15 5.65 29.22
C ASP A 266 -7.68 5.28 29.12
N LEU A 267 -6.90 5.54 30.18
CA LEU A 267 -5.54 5.05 30.31
C LEU A 267 -5.60 3.54 30.58
N VAL A 268 -5.00 2.77 29.69
CA VAL A 268 -4.94 1.31 29.82
C VAL A 268 -3.71 0.90 30.60
N PHE A 269 -2.57 1.58 30.36
CA PHE A 269 -1.29 1.10 30.82
C PHE A 269 -0.21 2.20 30.84
N ASP A 270 0.67 2.17 31.88
CA ASP A 270 1.91 2.97 31.92
C ASP A 270 3.12 2.02 31.76
N ARG A 271 3.92 2.24 30.73
CA ARG A 271 5.17 1.49 30.45
C ARG A 271 6.14 1.45 31.65
N LYS A 272 6.13 2.45 32.50
CA LYS A 272 6.98 2.49 33.70
C LYS A 272 6.74 1.34 34.67
N GLU A 273 5.57 0.72 34.58
CA GLU A 273 5.20 -0.45 35.38
C GLU A 273 5.83 -1.75 34.89
N ILE A 274 6.37 -1.76 33.63
CA ILE A 274 7.05 -2.96 33.11
C ILE A 274 8.51 -2.98 33.51
N VAL A 275 8.89 -4.05 34.17
CA VAL A 275 10.30 -4.34 34.44
C VAL A 275 10.90 -5.03 33.20
N ILE A 276 11.67 -4.29 32.43
CA ILE A 276 12.40 -4.82 31.27
C ILE A 276 13.65 -5.56 31.78
N PRO A 277 14.01 -6.73 31.19
CA PRO A 277 15.22 -7.46 31.55
C PRO A 277 16.46 -6.57 31.46
N ALA A 278 17.38 -6.75 32.39
CA ALA A 278 18.61 -5.95 32.47
C ALA A 278 19.42 -6.07 31.15
N GLY A 279 19.92 -4.96 30.66
CA GLY A 279 20.69 -4.91 29.40
C GLY A 279 19.83 -4.95 28.13
N MET A 280 18.52 -4.89 28.25
CA MET A 280 17.61 -4.81 27.10
C MET A 280 16.94 -3.43 27.02
N GLU A 281 16.57 -3.05 25.80
CA GLU A 281 15.74 -1.85 25.56
C GLU A 281 14.50 -2.20 24.73
N LEU A 282 13.40 -1.54 25.02
CA LEU A 282 12.18 -1.70 24.24
C LEU A 282 12.26 -0.92 22.93
N VAL A 283 12.04 -1.63 21.83
CA VAL A 283 12.00 -1.07 20.48
C VAL A 283 10.57 -0.75 20.07
N ARG A 284 9.68 -1.72 20.26
CA ARG A 284 8.28 -1.62 19.85
C ARG A 284 7.38 -2.33 20.84
N ALA A 285 6.17 -1.81 21.00
CA ALA A 285 5.10 -2.51 21.70
C ALA A 285 3.78 -2.28 20.97
N SER A 286 2.91 -3.27 21.03
CA SER A 286 1.54 -3.20 20.52
C SER A 286 0.58 -3.88 21.50
N LEU A 287 -0.59 -3.28 21.67
CA LEU A 287 -1.63 -3.79 22.57
C LEU A 287 -2.50 -4.79 21.80
N SER A 288 -2.84 -5.92 22.44
CA SER A 288 -3.79 -6.88 21.87
C SER A 288 -5.20 -6.28 21.78
N SER A 289 -6.03 -6.81 20.87
CA SER A 289 -7.42 -6.38 20.72
C SER A 289 -8.25 -6.58 22.01
N SER A 290 -7.90 -7.55 22.84
CA SER A 290 -8.52 -7.80 24.15
C SER A 290 -8.06 -6.85 25.25
N GLN A 291 -7.01 -6.04 24.98
CA GLN A 291 -6.36 -5.13 25.94
C GLN A 291 -5.77 -5.82 27.18
N LYS A 292 -5.61 -7.13 27.14
CA LYS A 292 -5.04 -7.92 28.25
C LYS A 292 -3.54 -8.15 28.09
N PHE A 293 -3.01 -8.05 26.87
CA PHE A 293 -1.63 -8.37 26.55
C PHE A 293 -0.95 -7.28 25.73
N LEU A 294 0.34 -7.08 25.99
CA LEU A 294 1.23 -6.30 25.14
C LEU A 294 2.22 -7.24 24.44
N THR A 295 2.28 -7.19 23.12
CA THR A 295 3.39 -7.78 22.38
C THR A 295 4.51 -6.78 22.31
N MET A 296 5.72 -7.19 22.70
CA MET A 296 6.87 -6.30 22.83
C MET A 296 8.07 -6.85 22.05
N GLU A 297 8.82 -5.96 21.43
CA GLU A 297 10.09 -6.24 20.79
C GLU A 297 11.20 -5.60 21.61
N LEU A 298 12.10 -6.43 22.13
CA LEU A 298 13.25 -5.99 22.90
C LEU A 298 14.54 -6.31 22.13
N ARG A 299 15.55 -5.46 22.28
CA ARG A 299 16.91 -5.72 21.80
C ARG A 299 17.93 -5.45 22.91
N PRO A 300 19.14 -5.99 22.81
CA PRO A 300 20.23 -5.60 23.68
C PRO A 300 20.45 -4.08 23.63
N TYR A 301 20.62 -3.47 24.79
CA TYR A 301 20.93 -2.05 24.89
C TYR A 301 22.24 -1.75 24.17
N GLN A 302 22.19 -0.86 23.20
CA GLN A 302 23.37 -0.34 22.53
C GLN A 302 23.63 1.06 23.05
N GLU A 303 24.77 1.28 23.67
CA GLU A 303 25.20 2.60 24.08
C GLU A 303 25.24 3.50 22.84
N LYS A 304 24.45 4.58 22.86
CA LYS A 304 24.47 5.55 21.75
C LYS A 304 25.85 6.22 21.77
N VAL A 305 26.70 5.83 20.85
CA VAL A 305 27.93 6.56 20.58
C VAL A 305 27.51 7.98 20.20
N ASN A 306 27.81 8.92 21.09
CA ASN A 306 27.56 10.34 20.85
C ASN A 306 28.42 10.78 19.65
N LYS A 307 27.80 10.88 18.47
CA LYS A 307 28.46 11.39 17.25
C LYS A 307 28.95 12.84 17.39
N ASP A 308 28.57 13.52 18.48
CA ASP A 308 28.97 14.89 18.76
C ASP A 308 30.33 15.02 19.50
N LYS A 309 30.88 13.94 20.04
CA LYS A 309 32.29 13.87 20.32
C LYS A 309 32.97 13.63 18.98
N LYS A 310 33.51 14.69 18.38
CA LYS A 310 34.63 14.59 17.46
C LYS A 310 35.76 13.91 18.23
N GLU A 311 35.76 12.57 18.23
CA GLU A 311 36.98 11.84 18.36
C GLU A 311 37.86 12.42 17.27
N GLU A 312 39.03 12.96 17.64
CA GLU A 312 40.08 13.21 16.66
C GLU A 312 40.17 11.91 15.87
N GLU A 313 39.64 11.94 14.65
CA GLU A 313 39.74 10.84 13.72
C GLU A 313 41.24 10.57 13.60
N ILE A 314 41.72 9.59 14.33
CA ILE A 314 42.89 8.82 13.91
C ILE A 314 42.43 8.29 12.56
N LYS A 315 42.80 9.02 11.49
CA LYS A 315 42.52 8.59 10.12
C LYS A 315 43.07 7.18 10.01
N PRO A 316 42.26 6.13 9.94
CA PRO A 316 42.81 4.79 9.79
C PRO A 316 43.70 4.85 8.57
N ASP A 317 44.86 4.27 8.69
CA ASP A 317 45.76 4.09 7.54
C ASP A 317 44.95 3.38 6.47
N LYS A 318 44.60 4.09 5.42
CA LYS A 318 43.77 3.60 4.31
C LYS A 318 44.52 2.61 3.40
N SER A 319 45.66 2.08 3.87
CA SER A 319 46.48 1.21 3.04
C SER A 319 45.80 -0.13 2.72
N PHE A 320 45.00 -0.67 3.62
CA PHE A 320 44.16 -1.85 3.35
C PHE A 320 43.09 -2.01 4.43
N GLU A 321 41.95 -2.56 4.01
CA GLU A 321 40.86 -2.99 4.89
C GLU A 321 40.88 -4.52 4.91
N LEU A 322 41.13 -5.11 6.10
CA LEU A 322 41.21 -6.55 6.27
C LEU A 322 39.87 -7.04 6.83
N GLU A 323 39.12 -7.79 6.03
CA GLU A 323 37.97 -8.57 6.50
C GLU A 323 38.38 -10.01 6.68
N LEU A 324 38.22 -10.54 7.90
CA LEU A 324 38.46 -11.92 8.21
C LEU A 324 37.14 -12.71 8.16
N TRP A 325 37.10 -13.69 7.29
CA TRP A 325 35.98 -14.61 7.15
C TRP A 325 36.40 -15.99 7.58
N THR A 326 35.61 -16.60 8.46
CA THR A 326 35.92 -17.95 8.94
C THR A 326 35.09 -18.99 8.18
N TRP A 327 35.61 -20.20 8.04
CA TRP A 327 34.96 -21.26 7.26
C TRP A 327 33.67 -21.81 7.92
N ASP A 328 33.46 -21.52 9.18
CA ASP A 328 32.29 -21.91 9.98
C ASP A 328 31.16 -20.87 9.96
N GLU A 329 31.30 -19.80 9.19
CA GLU A 329 30.23 -18.82 9.02
C GLU A 329 29.12 -19.36 8.14
N TYR A 330 27.87 -19.09 8.56
CA TYR A 330 26.66 -19.63 7.92
C TYR A 330 26.28 -18.94 6.62
N GLU A 331 26.81 -17.78 6.37
CA GLU A 331 26.51 -16.98 5.19
C GLU A 331 27.78 -16.55 4.48
N VAL A 332 27.75 -16.58 3.16
CA VAL A 332 28.88 -16.07 2.35
C VAL A 332 29.09 -14.57 2.59
N PRO A 333 30.33 -14.06 2.50
CA PRO A 333 30.69 -12.68 2.82
C PRO A 333 29.81 -11.62 2.18
N THR A 334 29.47 -11.79 0.92
CA THR A 334 28.61 -10.87 0.17
C THR A 334 27.18 -10.79 0.71
N LEU A 335 26.65 -11.90 1.25
CA LEU A 335 25.34 -11.92 1.91
C LEU A 335 25.39 -11.28 3.29
N GLN A 336 26.45 -11.56 4.05
CA GLN A 336 26.62 -10.95 5.37
C GLN A 336 26.74 -9.42 5.31
N THR A 337 27.49 -8.89 4.35
CA THR A 337 27.60 -7.46 4.14
C THR A 337 26.24 -6.84 3.78
N ARG A 338 25.42 -7.56 3.02
CA ARG A 338 24.09 -7.14 2.62
C ARG A 338 23.07 -7.26 3.75
N SER A 339 23.18 -8.29 4.60
CA SER A 339 22.25 -8.55 5.70
C SER A 339 22.54 -7.72 6.95
N ARG A 340 23.76 -7.21 7.15
CA ARG A 340 24.12 -6.32 8.27
C ARG A 340 23.17 -5.14 8.45
N TYR A 341 22.56 -4.67 7.36
CA TYR A 341 21.65 -3.51 7.36
C TYR A 341 20.17 -3.87 7.33
N SER A 342 19.82 -5.15 7.15
CA SER A 342 18.45 -5.48 6.76
C SER A 342 17.55 -6.08 7.85
N HIS A 343 18.10 -6.68 8.92
CA HIS A 343 17.26 -7.35 9.92
C HIS A 343 17.83 -7.25 11.34
N PRO A 344 17.51 -6.15 12.05
CA PRO A 344 17.78 -6.12 13.48
C PRO A 344 17.00 -7.25 14.17
N GLN A 345 17.71 -8.06 14.93
CA GLN A 345 17.12 -9.20 15.66
C GLN A 345 16.50 -8.69 16.96
N TYR A 346 15.17 -8.75 17.04
CA TYR A 346 14.43 -8.36 18.24
C TYR A 346 13.82 -9.58 18.90
N SER A 347 14.16 -9.86 20.14
CA SER A 347 13.44 -10.86 20.93
C SER A 347 12.00 -10.39 21.17
N LYS A 348 11.05 -11.33 21.05
CA LYS A 348 9.63 -11.07 21.21
C LYS A 348 9.19 -11.47 22.61
N TYR A 349 8.47 -10.58 23.26
CA TYR A 349 7.92 -10.78 24.58
C TYR A 349 6.43 -10.52 24.57
N ILE A 350 5.71 -11.19 25.44
CA ILE A 350 4.33 -10.88 25.78
C ILE A 350 4.27 -10.47 27.24
N TYR A 351 3.68 -9.30 27.50
CA TYR A 351 3.40 -8.82 28.83
C TYR A 351 1.90 -8.97 29.11
N ASP A 352 1.56 -9.76 30.11
CA ASP A 352 0.20 -9.89 30.62
C ASP A 352 -0.09 -8.74 31.61
N ILE A 353 -1.00 -7.85 31.23
CA ILE A 353 -1.34 -6.65 32.01
C ILE A 353 -1.99 -7.04 33.35
N THR A 354 -2.75 -8.13 33.37
CA THR A 354 -3.47 -8.57 34.58
C THR A 354 -2.53 -9.17 35.64
N SER A 355 -1.64 -10.07 35.17
CA SER A 355 -0.68 -10.73 36.08
C SER A 355 0.62 -9.95 36.24
N GLN A 356 0.82 -8.88 35.48
CA GLN A 356 2.06 -8.09 35.42
C GLN A 356 3.31 -8.91 35.11
N LYS A 357 3.15 -9.97 34.32
CA LYS A 357 4.22 -10.90 33.96
C LYS A 357 4.70 -10.66 32.54
N LEU A 358 6.02 -10.53 32.39
CA LEU A 358 6.70 -10.47 31.09
C LEU A 358 7.27 -11.85 30.75
N THR A 359 6.90 -12.40 29.59
CA THR A 359 7.32 -13.71 29.13
C THR A 359 7.99 -13.61 27.76
N GLU A 360 9.20 -14.13 27.61
CA GLU A 360 9.86 -14.25 26.32
C GLU A 360 9.17 -15.36 25.50
N VAL A 361 8.67 -15.01 24.32
CA VAL A 361 7.92 -15.95 23.48
C VAL A 361 8.66 -16.33 22.19
N ALA A 362 9.62 -15.52 21.73
CA ALA A 362 10.48 -15.87 20.63
C ALA A 362 11.84 -15.17 20.75
N PRO A 363 12.97 -15.87 20.51
CA PRO A 363 14.30 -15.27 20.47
C PRO A 363 14.44 -14.33 19.25
N GLY A 364 15.45 -13.46 19.26
CA GLY A 364 15.63 -12.40 18.27
C GLY A 364 15.76 -12.87 16.82
N HIS A 365 16.25 -14.09 16.62
CA HIS A 365 16.42 -14.70 15.29
C HIS A 365 15.22 -15.49 14.79
N ALA A 366 14.16 -15.62 15.61
CA ALA A 366 12.96 -16.40 15.30
C ALA A 366 11.82 -15.51 14.82
N ASP A 367 11.00 -16.02 13.91
CA ASP A 367 9.80 -15.37 13.45
C ASP A 367 8.60 -15.76 14.30
N LEU A 368 7.99 -14.80 14.97
CA LEU A 368 6.74 -15.00 15.68
C LEU A 368 5.61 -15.16 14.68
N LEU A 369 4.90 -16.26 14.75
CA LEU A 369 3.61 -16.40 14.08
C LEU A 369 2.61 -15.62 14.92
N GLU A 370 2.24 -14.42 14.47
CA GLU A 370 1.34 -13.54 15.21
C GLU A 370 0.08 -14.32 15.58
N PRO A 371 -0.29 -14.35 16.87
CA PRO A 371 -1.56 -14.92 17.26
C PRO A 371 -2.63 -14.07 16.57
N ASP A 372 -3.48 -14.75 15.83
CA ASP A 372 -4.66 -14.11 15.27
C ASP A 372 -5.37 -13.36 16.41
N ARG A 373 -6.06 -12.27 16.15
CA ARG A 373 -6.65 -11.29 17.10
C ARG A 373 -7.53 -11.93 18.20
N ALA A 374 -7.08 -13.06 18.73
CA ALA A 374 -7.79 -13.85 19.74
C ALA A 374 -7.99 -13.03 21.02
N GLU A 375 -9.16 -13.14 21.61
CA GLU A 375 -9.51 -12.45 22.85
C GLU A 375 -8.67 -12.93 24.03
N GLU A 376 -8.16 -14.19 23.97
CA GLU A 376 -7.27 -14.79 24.97
C GLU A 376 -6.12 -15.50 24.29
N ILE A 377 -4.90 -15.20 24.75
CA ILE A 377 -3.66 -15.80 24.25
C ILE A 377 -3.09 -16.69 25.37
N HIS A 378 -3.19 -18.01 25.19
CA HIS A 378 -2.56 -18.98 26.11
C HIS A 378 -1.23 -19.49 25.55
N TYR A 379 -1.15 -19.66 24.22
CA TYR A 379 0.00 -20.15 23.52
C TYR A 379 0.30 -19.28 22.31
N VAL A 380 1.57 -19.12 21.99
CA VAL A 380 2.05 -18.52 20.76
C VAL A 380 2.97 -19.49 20.05
N LEU A 381 3.04 -19.36 18.74
CA LEU A 381 3.93 -20.16 17.91
C LEU A 381 5.03 -19.27 17.35
N TYR A 382 6.25 -19.80 17.29
CA TYR A 382 7.32 -19.18 16.51
C TYR A 382 8.05 -20.21 15.66
N THR A 383 8.68 -19.76 14.59
CA THR A 383 9.51 -20.58 13.71
C THR A 383 10.98 -20.25 13.91
N ASP A 384 11.82 -21.26 13.91
CA ASP A 384 13.27 -21.14 14.05
C ASP A 384 13.98 -21.86 12.91
N GLU A 385 14.66 -21.09 12.06
CA GLU A 385 15.48 -21.60 10.95
C GLU A 385 16.94 -21.85 11.37
N THR A 386 17.33 -21.45 12.59
CA THR A 386 18.72 -21.52 13.07
C THR A 386 19.34 -22.87 12.93
N PRO A 387 18.66 -24.02 13.25
CA PRO A 387 19.25 -25.35 13.12
C PRO A 387 19.64 -25.71 11.68
N TYR A 388 19.08 -25.02 10.69
CA TYR A 388 19.25 -25.33 9.27
C TYR A 388 20.08 -24.31 8.51
N ARG A 389 20.54 -23.23 9.14
CA ARG A 389 21.26 -22.13 8.50
C ARG A 389 22.47 -22.57 7.69
N ALA A 390 23.22 -23.59 8.17
CA ALA A 390 24.37 -24.15 7.45
C ALA A 390 23.98 -24.78 6.09
N GLN A 391 22.69 -25.06 5.86
CA GLN A 391 22.19 -25.67 4.63
C GLN A 391 21.53 -24.64 3.68
N LYS A 392 21.53 -23.37 4.05
CA LYS A 392 20.81 -22.30 3.33
C LYS A 392 21.19 -22.20 1.86
N ASP A 393 22.47 -22.35 1.55
CA ASP A 393 22.98 -22.22 0.18
C ASP A 393 22.74 -23.47 -0.68
N TRP A 394 22.37 -24.57 -0.06
CA TRP A 394 22.17 -25.88 -0.70
C TRP A 394 20.70 -26.26 -0.87
N LEU A 395 19.81 -25.61 -0.14
CA LEU A 395 18.38 -25.92 -0.15
C LEU A 395 17.60 -24.83 -0.88
N ASN A 396 16.75 -25.22 -1.82
CA ASN A 396 15.81 -24.29 -2.45
C ASN A 396 14.76 -23.75 -1.45
N GLU A 397 14.45 -24.54 -0.44
CA GLU A 397 13.49 -24.19 0.61
C GLU A 397 14.12 -24.52 1.97
N MET A 398 14.22 -23.53 2.85
CA MET A 398 14.76 -23.72 4.20
C MET A 398 13.71 -24.38 5.09
N PRO A 399 14.03 -25.53 5.71
CA PRO A 399 13.19 -26.05 6.77
C PRO A 399 13.26 -25.16 8.02
N PHE A 400 12.26 -25.29 8.87
CA PHE A 400 12.21 -24.63 10.16
C PHE A 400 11.54 -25.52 11.21
N ASP A 401 11.94 -25.33 12.44
CA ASP A 401 11.29 -25.89 13.61
C ASP A 401 10.16 -24.95 14.06
N ILE A 402 9.03 -25.53 14.47
CA ILE A 402 7.92 -24.80 15.06
C ILE A 402 7.90 -25.07 16.56
N TYR A 403 7.94 -24.02 17.33
CA TYR A 403 7.80 -24.07 18.78
C TYR A 403 6.50 -23.45 19.23
N SER A 404 5.86 -24.09 20.21
CA SER A 404 4.76 -23.51 20.99
C SER A 404 5.31 -23.02 22.33
N VAL A 405 4.90 -21.82 22.73
CA VAL A 405 5.27 -21.23 24.01
C VAL A 405 4.03 -20.90 24.79
N ASN A 406 3.96 -21.40 26.03
CA ASN A 406 2.92 -21.00 26.96
C ASN A 406 3.20 -19.58 27.47
N VAL A 407 2.29 -18.63 27.20
CA VAL A 407 2.47 -17.21 27.53
C VAL A 407 2.58 -16.99 29.03
N HIS A 408 1.89 -17.79 29.83
CA HIS A 408 1.85 -17.62 31.30
C HIS A 408 3.04 -18.27 32.01
N THR A 409 3.52 -19.42 31.52
CA THR A 409 4.64 -20.14 32.16
C THR A 409 5.98 -19.84 31.50
N GLY A 410 6.01 -19.55 30.21
CA GLY A 410 7.22 -19.44 29.37
C GLY A 410 7.74 -20.80 28.92
N GLU A 411 7.01 -21.89 29.18
CA GLU A 411 7.40 -23.23 28.77
C GLU A 411 7.34 -23.37 27.25
N LYS A 412 8.45 -23.86 26.67
CA LYS A 412 8.62 -24.02 25.21
C LYS A 412 8.54 -25.49 24.85
N GLN A 413 7.77 -25.82 23.83
CA GLN A 413 7.63 -27.17 23.31
C GLN A 413 7.82 -27.18 21.79
N LEU A 414 8.65 -28.09 21.28
CA LEU A 414 8.75 -28.33 19.84
C LEU A 414 7.48 -29.03 19.36
N VAL A 415 6.78 -28.39 18.45
CA VAL A 415 5.53 -28.89 17.87
C VAL A 415 5.81 -29.72 16.62
N GLY A 416 6.77 -29.31 15.82
CA GLY A 416 7.10 -30.03 14.60
C GLY A 416 8.21 -29.37 13.79
N ARG A 417 8.59 -30.10 12.76
CA ARG A 417 9.61 -29.74 11.78
C ARG A 417 8.95 -29.72 10.41
N LEU A 418 8.96 -28.59 9.74
CA LEU A 418 8.28 -28.45 8.44
C LEU A 418 9.25 -27.92 7.38
N PRO A 419 9.16 -28.43 6.14
CA PRO A 419 9.70 -27.71 5.00
C PRO A 419 8.94 -26.38 4.88
N ARG A 420 9.60 -25.34 4.37
CA ARG A 420 9.04 -23.98 4.25
C ARG A 420 7.66 -24.02 3.62
N LEU A 421 6.64 -23.59 4.36
CA LEU A 421 5.30 -23.41 3.82
C LEU A 421 5.36 -22.26 2.80
N THR A 422 4.97 -22.53 1.56
CA THR A 422 4.80 -21.48 0.55
C THR A 422 3.82 -20.42 1.07
N LYS A 423 4.00 -19.16 0.70
CA LYS A 423 3.18 -17.99 1.16
C LYS A 423 1.67 -18.23 1.14
N ARG A 424 1.17 -19.21 0.38
CA ARG A 424 -0.26 -19.57 0.31
C ARG A 424 -0.81 -20.28 1.56
N ALA A 425 0.03 -20.90 2.37
CA ALA A 425 -0.40 -21.57 3.60
C ALA A 425 -0.45 -20.65 4.84
N ARG A 426 0.01 -19.40 4.70
CA ARG A 426 -0.06 -18.39 5.78
C ARG A 426 -1.42 -17.67 5.87
N SER A 427 -2.36 -17.96 4.97
CA SER A 427 -3.68 -17.30 4.88
C SER A 427 -4.86 -18.25 5.10
N CYS A 428 -4.67 -19.32 5.87
CA CYS A 428 -5.80 -20.15 6.36
C CYS A 428 -6.14 -19.80 7.80
#